data_4d98ccb3e82373abc6ecc1edbcf721d2
#
_entry.id   4d98ccb3e82373abc6ecc1edbcf721d2
#
_cell.length_a   1.000
_cell.length_b   1.000
_cell.length_c   1.000
_cell.angle_alpha   90.00
_cell.angle_beta   90.00
_cell.angle_gamma   90.00
#
_symmetry.space_group_name_H-M   'P 1'
#
loop_
_entity.id
_entity.type
_entity.pdbx_description
1 polymer ?
#
loop_
_entity_poly.entity_id
_entity_poly.type
_entity_poly.pdbx_seq_one_letter_code
_entity_poly.pdbx_strand_id
1 'polypeptide(L)'
;MTKECKQQFTLRITQANATQLVVILYEMTLQYLTDGEQAADDAELLEAVRRTRGCINELLNSLHREYSPAAELSGLYLYLSLIHI
;
A
#
# COMPACT_ATOMS: atom_id res chain seq x y z
N MET A 1 -3.55 -0.90 13.11
CA MET A 1 -4.02 -2.22 12.63
C MET A 1 -3.89 -3.22 13.77
N THR A 2 -4.95 -3.97 14.04
CA THR A 2 -4.94 -5.00 15.08
C THR A 2 -4.12 -6.21 14.63
N LYS A 3 -3.76 -7.06 15.60
CA LYS A 3 -3.05 -8.32 15.30
C LYS A 3 -3.88 -9.23 14.39
N GLU A 4 -5.17 -9.31 14.65
CA GLU A 4 -6.11 -10.12 13.86
C GLU A 4 -6.20 -9.60 12.43
N CYS A 5 -6.26 -8.28 12.26
CA CYS A 5 -6.28 -7.66 10.95
C CYS A 5 -5.00 -7.96 10.16
N LYS A 6 -3.84 -7.87 10.81
CA LYS A 6 -2.54 -8.23 10.19
C LYS A 6 -2.52 -9.69 9.74
N GLN A 7 -3.02 -10.59 10.57
CA GLN A 7 -3.08 -12.01 10.25
C GLN A 7 -3.97 -12.27 9.03
N GLN A 8 -5.11 -11.59 8.96
CA GLN A 8 -6.02 -11.71 7.82
C GLN A 8 -5.35 -11.23 6.52
N PHE A 9 -4.69 -10.08 6.55
CA PHE A 9 -3.97 -9.59 5.39
C PHE A 9 -2.84 -10.53 4.99
N THR A 10 -2.07 -11.02 5.95
CA THR A 10 -0.98 -11.96 5.69
C THR A 10 -1.49 -13.22 4.98
N LEU A 11 -2.58 -13.79 5.49
CA LEU A 11 -3.18 -14.98 4.89
C LEU A 11 -3.65 -14.70 3.45
N ARG A 12 -4.33 -13.59 3.24
CA ARG A 12 -4.80 -13.20 1.91
C ARG A 12 -3.64 -13.01 0.92
N ILE A 13 -2.55 -12.39 1.37
CA ILE A 13 -1.35 -12.17 0.54
C ILE A 13 -0.76 -13.51 0.10
N THR A 14 -0.65 -14.48 1.02
CA THR A 14 -0.06 -15.78 0.69
C THR A 14 -0.87 -16.58 -0.33
N GLN A 15 -2.16 -16.27 -0.47
CA GLN A 15 -3.07 -16.97 -1.37
C GLN A 15 -3.42 -16.17 -2.62
N ALA A 16 -2.88 -14.97 -2.76
CA ALA A 16 -3.28 -14.04 -3.80
C ALA A 16 -2.56 -14.31 -5.12
N ASN A 17 -3.27 -14.16 -6.23
CA ASN A 17 -2.65 -13.95 -7.54
C ASN A 17 -2.23 -12.47 -7.67
N ALA A 18 -1.64 -12.10 -8.80
CA ALA A 18 -1.11 -10.76 -9.01
C ALA A 18 -2.19 -9.67 -8.90
N THR A 19 -3.35 -9.89 -9.51
CA THR A 19 -4.46 -8.93 -9.47
C THR A 19 -5.02 -8.79 -8.06
N GLN A 20 -5.19 -9.90 -7.36
CA GLN A 20 -5.66 -9.89 -5.98
C GLN A 20 -4.68 -9.19 -5.05
N LEU A 21 -3.37 -9.35 -5.29
CA LEU A 21 -2.35 -8.67 -4.50
C LEU A 21 -2.48 -7.15 -4.59
N VAL A 22 -2.73 -6.63 -5.78
CA VAL A 22 -2.96 -5.19 -5.97
C VAL A 22 -4.14 -4.71 -5.13
N VAL A 23 -5.24 -5.44 -5.14
CA VAL A 23 -6.43 -5.10 -4.34
C VAL A 23 -6.11 -5.14 -2.85
N ILE A 24 -5.40 -6.16 -2.40
CA ILE A 24 -5.02 -6.31 -0.98
C ILE A 24 -4.13 -5.15 -0.54
N LEU A 25 -3.14 -4.79 -1.34
CA LEU A 25 -2.23 -3.67 -1.02
C LEU A 25 -3.00 -2.34 -0.94
N TYR A 26 -3.97 -2.15 -1.82
CA TYR A 26 -4.84 -0.98 -1.77
C TYR A 26 -5.65 -0.94 -0.46
N GLU A 27 -6.24 -2.06 -0.07
CA GLU A 27 -6.98 -2.16 1.19
C GLU A 27 -6.09 -1.92 2.40
N MET A 28 -4.86 -2.46 2.40
CA MET A 28 -3.89 -2.23 3.47
C MET A 28 -3.53 -0.76 3.58
N THR A 29 -3.34 -0.09 2.45
CA THR A 29 -3.07 1.34 2.41
C THR A 29 -4.19 2.13 3.11
N LEU A 30 -5.44 1.81 2.77
CA LEU A 30 -6.60 2.44 3.40
C LEU A 30 -6.64 2.18 4.91
N GLN A 31 -6.30 0.98 5.33
CA GLN A 31 -6.27 0.63 6.75
C GLN A 31 -5.21 1.44 7.50
N TYR A 32 -4.01 1.57 6.95
CA TYR A 32 -2.96 2.37 7.58
C TYR A 32 -3.29 3.86 7.60
N LEU A 33 -3.99 4.37 6.59
CA LEU A 33 -4.48 5.74 6.61
C LEU A 33 -5.50 5.94 7.75
N THR A 34 -6.39 4.99 7.95
CA THR A 34 -7.34 5.01 9.07
C THR A 34 -6.60 4.97 10.40
N ASP A 35 -5.58 4.13 10.52
CA ASP A 35 -4.74 4.07 11.73
C ASP A 35 -4.11 5.44 12.01
N GLY A 36 -3.65 6.14 10.98
CA GLY A 36 -3.10 7.48 11.12
C GLY A 36 -4.11 8.50 11.61
N GLU A 37 -5.33 8.44 11.11
CA GLU A 37 -6.43 9.31 11.57
C GLU A 37 -6.75 9.09 13.05
N GLN A 38 -6.58 7.88 13.54
CA GLN A 38 -6.91 7.49 14.91
C GLN A 38 -5.69 7.45 15.83
N ALA A 39 -4.54 7.93 15.37
CA ALA A 39 -3.32 7.92 16.15
C ALA A 39 -3.47 8.75 17.42
N ALA A 40 -3.00 8.19 18.54
CA ALA A 40 -3.10 8.83 19.85
C ALA A 40 -2.00 9.88 20.07
N ASP A 41 -0.86 9.73 19.39
CA ASP A 41 0.29 10.62 19.53
C ASP A 41 1.10 10.68 18.22
N ASP A 42 2.14 11.51 18.24
CA ASP A 42 2.98 11.72 17.05
C ASP A 42 3.76 10.46 16.65
N ALA A 43 4.14 9.63 17.61
CA ALA A 43 4.86 8.40 17.32
C ALA A 43 3.98 7.41 16.56
N GLU A 44 2.73 7.25 16.98
CA GLU A 44 1.76 6.40 16.27
C GLU A 44 1.45 6.96 14.90
N LEU A 45 1.29 8.27 14.78
CA LEU A 45 1.05 8.92 13.50
C LEU A 45 2.22 8.69 12.53
N LEU A 46 3.44 8.88 13.01
CA LEU A 46 4.64 8.67 12.19
C LEU A 46 4.74 7.22 11.71
N GLU A 47 4.44 6.27 12.57
CA GLU A 47 4.45 4.86 12.20
C GLU A 47 3.39 4.56 11.14
N ALA A 48 2.19 5.10 11.29
CA ALA A 48 1.11 4.93 10.31
C ALA A 48 1.51 5.54 8.96
N VAL A 49 2.11 6.70 8.94
CA VAL A 49 2.61 7.34 7.72
C VAL A 49 3.67 6.48 7.04
N ARG A 50 4.60 5.95 7.82
CA ARG A 50 5.67 5.08 7.32
C ARG A 50 5.11 3.82 6.69
N ARG A 51 4.14 3.18 7.35
CA ARG A 51 3.49 1.97 6.83
C ARG A 51 2.69 2.26 5.57
N THR A 52 1.98 3.39 5.55
CA THR A 52 1.23 3.83 4.37
C THR A 52 2.16 4.01 3.17
N ARG A 53 3.29 4.67 3.37
CA ARG A 53 4.30 4.85 2.30
C ARG A 53 4.80 3.51 1.79
N GLY A 54 5.08 2.58 2.67
CA GLY A 54 5.54 1.25 2.29
C GLY A 54 4.51 0.53 1.43
N CYS A 55 3.24 0.58 1.81
CA CYS A 55 2.17 -0.03 1.04
C CYS A 55 1.98 0.62 -0.33
N ILE A 56 2.02 1.95 -0.40
CA ILE A 56 1.91 2.66 -1.68
C ILE A 56 3.07 2.28 -2.60
N ASN A 57 4.27 2.22 -2.06
CA ASN A 57 5.45 1.86 -2.83
C ASN A 57 5.33 0.45 -3.41
N GLU A 58 4.90 -0.52 -2.62
CA GLU A 58 4.65 -1.88 -3.09
C GLU A 58 3.53 -1.93 -4.11
N LEU A 59 2.47 -1.16 -3.91
CA LEU A 59 1.36 -1.07 -4.85
C LEU A 59 1.83 -0.55 -6.21
N LEU A 60 2.62 0.52 -6.22
CA LEU A 60 3.18 1.08 -7.45
C LEU A 60 4.10 0.08 -8.15
N ASN A 61 4.95 -0.61 -7.38
CA ASN A 61 5.84 -1.64 -7.94
C ASN A 61 5.03 -2.80 -8.54
N SER A 62 3.96 -3.23 -7.88
CA SER A 62 3.11 -4.30 -8.39
C SER A 62 2.39 -3.88 -9.67
N LEU A 63 1.87 -2.66 -9.72
CA LEU A 63 1.23 -2.13 -10.92
C LEU A 63 2.23 -2.04 -12.07
N HIS A 64 3.44 -1.57 -11.79
CA HIS A 64 4.48 -1.46 -12.81
C HIS A 64 4.86 -2.82 -13.40
N ARG A 65 5.01 -3.84 -12.55
CA ARG A 65 5.34 -5.20 -13.01
C ARG A 65 4.23 -5.81 -13.87
N GLU A 66 2.97 -5.63 -13.45
CA GLU A 66 1.84 -6.31 -14.09
C GLU A 66 1.35 -5.59 -15.35
N TYR A 67 1.51 -4.28 -15.40
CA TYR A 67 0.96 -3.45 -16.47
C TYR A 67 2.03 -2.69 -17.27
N SER A 68 3.30 -3.01 -17.02
CA SER A 68 4.40 -2.50 -17.82
C SER A 68 4.44 -3.26 -19.15
N PRO A 69 4.78 -2.61 -20.27
CA PRO A 69 5.29 -1.25 -20.44
C PRO A 69 4.24 -0.27 -20.96
N ALA A 70 3.05 -0.24 -20.42
CA ALA A 70 2.03 0.71 -20.85
C ALA A 70 2.56 2.13 -20.66
N ALA A 71 2.76 2.86 -21.75
CA ALA A 71 3.38 4.18 -21.72
C ALA A 71 2.58 5.18 -20.86
N GLU A 72 1.25 5.09 -20.94
CA GLU A 72 0.35 5.94 -20.14
C GLU A 72 0.56 5.71 -18.65
N LEU A 73 0.74 4.45 -18.26
CA LEU A 73 0.96 4.09 -16.86
C LEU A 73 2.36 4.48 -16.38
N SER A 74 3.35 4.49 -17.28
CA SER A 74 4.71 4.92 -16.92
C SER A 74 4.74 6.36 -16.46
N GLY A 75 4.03 7.26 -17.15
CA GLY A 75 3.94 8.66 -16.74
C GLY A 75 3.25 8.82 -15.40
N LEU A 76 2.17 8.09 -15.17
CA LEU A 76 1.46 8.11 -13.89
C LEU A 76 2.33 7.56 -12.76
N TYR A 77 3.05 6.48 -13.01
CA TYR A 77 3.96 5.89 -12.05
C TYR A 77 5.04 6.88 -11.61
N LEU A 78 5.66 7.56 -12.56
CA LEU A 78 6.69 8.56 -12.25
C LEU A 78 6.12 9.72 -11.43
N TYR A 79 4.94 10.19 -11.79
CA TYR A 79 4.26 11.26 -11.06
C TYR A 79 4.00 10.85 -9.61
N LEU A 80 3.42 9.66 -9.41
CA LEU A 80 3.12 9.14 -8.07
C LEU A 80 4.39 8.89 -7.25
N SER A 81 5.47 8.47 -7.90
CA SER A 81 6.76 8.29 -7.23
C SER A 81 7.33 9.61 -6.74
N LEU A 82 7.14 10.69 -7.47
CA LEU A 82 7.60 12.03 -7.08
C LEU A 82 6.81 12.55 -5.87
N ILE A 83 5.50 12.38 -5.84
CA ILE A 83 4.69 12.83 -4.70
C ILE A 83 4.84 11.94 -3.48
N HIS A 84 5.34 10.71 -3.67
CA HIS A 84 5.64 9.80 -2.57
C HIS A 84 6.80 10.30 -1.70
N ILE A 85 7.74 11.00 -2.28
CA ILE A 85 8.90 11.54 -1.58
C ILE A 85 8.50 12.74 -0.75
#